data_d9a66617df1fd8e80e3ba5f56f934329
#
_entry.id   d9a66617df1fd8e80e3ba5f56f934329
#
_cell.length_a   1.000
_cell.length_b   1.000
_cell.length_c   1.000
_cell.angle_alpha   90.00
_cell.angle_beta   90.00
_cell.angle_gamma   90.00
#
_symmetry.space_group_name_H-M   'P 1'
#
loop_
_entity.id
_entity.type
_entity.pdbx_description
1 polymer ?
#
loop_
_entity_poly.entity_id
_entity_poly.type
_entity_poly.pdbx_seq_one_letter_code
_entity_poly.pdbx_strand_id
1 'polypeptide(L)'
;KFDYKVEGLNYRMSEFTAAIGCVQVDRQDDIINWKNEYAKNHLDPQYPNRVIFPEDMVSGYYKYIVFDQIEKSTGKVYDQPCHKIMNRNCELPNTDWIAQNHWCVPLYYKGDEG
;
A
#
# COMPACT_ATOMS: atom_id res chain seq x y z
N LYS A 1 10.86 14.55 -22.06
CA LYS A 1 9.56 15.04 -21.61
C LYS A 1 8.48 14.22 -22.29
N PHE A 2 7.63 13.54 -21.53
CA PHE A 2 6.61 12.67 -22.11
C PHE A 2 5.36 13.51 -22.38
N ASP A 3 4.78 13.32 -23.57
CA ASP A 3 3.53 13.95 -24.00
C ASP A 3 2.43 12.88 -23.92
N TYR A 4 1.60 12.96 -22.92
CA TYR A 4 0.52 11.98 -22.69
C TYR A 4 -0.73 12.44 -23.42
N LYS A 5 -1.05 11.78 -24.53
CA LYS A 5 -2.21 12.08 -25.39
C LYS A 5 -3.42 11.19 -25.11
N VAL A 6 -3.23 10.11 -24.38
CA VAL A 6 -4.26 9.09 -24.15
C VAL A 6 -4.18 8.60 -22.72
N GLU A 7 -5.32 8.53 -22.04
CA GLU A 7 -5.43 7.80 -20.77
C GLU A 7 -5.28 6.31 -21.03
N GLY A 8 -4.27 5.69 -20.44
CA GLY A 8 -3.96 4.28 -20.68
C GLY A 8 -3.20 3.65 -19.54
N LEU A 9 -3.07 2.33 -19.60
CA LEU A 9 -2.32 1.54 -18.65
C LEU A 9 -0.91 1.25 -19.19
N ASN A 10 0.06 1.11 -18.29
CA ASN A 10 1.42 0.74 -18.63
C ASN A 10 1.60 -0.78 -18.49
N TYR A 11 1.57 -1.49 -19.61
CA TYR A 11 1.71 -2.95 -19.67
C TYR A 11 3.15 -3.43 -19.94
N ARG A 12 4.12 -2.53 -19.93
CA ARG A 12 5.50 -2.90 -20.25
C ARG A 12 6.22 -3.52 -19.06
N MET A 13 6.79 -4.70 -19.29
CA MET A 13 7.63 -5.42 -18.36
C MET A 13 8.90 -5.84 -19.07
N SER A 14 10.09 -5.59 -18.48
CA SER A 14 11.35 -6.08 -19.01
C SER A 14 11.56 -7.56 -18.65
N GLU A 15 12.40 -8.26 -19.39
CA GLU A 15 12.79 -9.65 -19.10
C GLU A 15 13.36 -9.81 -17.67
N PHE A 16 14.17 -8.85 -17.22
CA PHE A 16 14.73 -8.86 -15.87
C PHE A 16 13.62 -8.72 -14.81
N THR A 17 12.67 -7.82 -15.02
CA THR A 17 11.53 -7.64 -14.12
C THR A 17 10.66 -8.89 -14.09
N ALA A 18 10.43 -9.52 -15.24
CA ALA A 18 9.68 -10.76 -15.36
C ALA A 18 10.37 -11.91 -14.62
N ALA A 19 11.70 -12.07 -14.79
CA ALA A 19 12.47 -13.11 -14.10
C ALA A 19 12.39 -12.98 -12.57
N ILE A 20 12.56 -11.76 -12.05
CA ILE A 20 12.39 -11.49 -10.62
C ILE A 20 10.93 -11.74 -10.20
N GLY A 21 9.97 -11.35 -11.02
CA GLY A 21 8.54 -11.55 -10.78
C GLY A 21 8.18 -13.03 -10.62
N CYS A 22 8.72 -13.93 -11.44
CA CYS A 22 8.50 -15.37 -11.32
C CYS A 22 8.92 -15.89 -9.94
N VAL A 23 10.12 -15.53 -9.48
CA VAL A 23 10.61 -15.92 -8.14
C VAL A 23 9.72 -15.34 -7.03
N GLN A 24 9.23 -14.12 -7.18
CA GLN A 24 8.36 -13.49 -6.18
C GLN A 24 6.96 -14.13 -6.14
N VAL A 25 6.43 -14.57 -7.27
CA VAL A 25 5.16 -15.32 -7.33
C VAL A 25 5.27 -16.62 -6.54
N ASP A 26 6.37 -17.37 -6.70
CA ASP A 26 6.60 -18.61 -5.94
C ASP A 26 6.68 -18.39 -4.41
N ARG A 27 7.04 -17.17 -3.99
CA ARG A 27 7.17 -16.78 -2.58
C ARG A 27 5.95 -16.02 -2.04
N GLN A 28 4.98 -15.74 -2.88
CA GLN A 28 3.89 -14.81 -2.57
C GLN A 28 3.11 -15.23 -1.32
N ASP A 29 2.74 -16.49 -1.24
CA ASP A 29 1.92 -17.01 -0.13
C ASP A 29 2.68 -16.89 1.21
N ASP A 30 3.95 -17.22 1.24
CA ASP A 30 4.78 -17.09 2.44
C ASP A 30 4.88 -15.64 2.90
N ILE A 31 5.07 -14.71 1.96
CA ILE A 31 5.18 -13.28 2.24
C ILE A 31 3.85 -12.73 2.77
N ILE A 32 2.72 -13.08 2.15
CA ILE A 32 1.39 -12.62 2.56
C ILE A 32 1.04 -13.18 3.93
N ASN A 33 1.23 -14.47 4.15
CA ASN A 33 0.93 -15.12 5.42
C ASN A 33 1.76 -14.50 6.56
N TRP A 34 3.07 -14.37 6.37
CA TRP A 34 3.92 -13.73 7.36
C TRP A 34 3.48 -12.30 7.71
N LYS A 35 3.16 -11.48 6.69
CA LYS A 35 2.72 -10.10 6.91
C LYS A 35 1.40 -10.04 7.68
N ASN A 36 0.46 -10.93 7.39
CA ASN A 36 -0.82 -10.96 8.09
C ASN A 36 -0.65 -11.43 9.55
N GLU A 37 0.17 -12.44 9.80
CA GLU A 37 0.49 -12.89 11.16
C GLU A 37 1.21 -11.80 11.95
N TYR A 38 2.21 -11.16 11.36
CA TYR A 38 2.93 -10.07 11.98
C TYR A 38 2.01 -8.88 12.29
N ALA A 39 1.18 -8.48 11.34
CA ALA A 39 0.22 -7.41 11.54
C ALA A 39 -0.74 -7.72 12.70
N LYS A 40 -1.33 -8.92 12.70
CA LYS A 40 -2.28 -9.35 13.73
C LYS A 40 -1.65 -9.42 15.13
N ASN A 41 -0.44 -9.95 15.23
CA ASN A 41 0.20 -10.21 16.52
C ASN A 41 0.95 -9.01 17.10
N HIS A 42 1.48 -8.13 16.23
CA HIS A 42 2.37 -7.05 16.66
C HIS A 42 1.82 -5.64 16.37
N LEU A 43 1.20 -5.42 15.20
CA LEU A 43 0.76 -4.07 14.83
C LEU A 43 -0.66 -3.76 15.28
N ASP A 44 -1.59 -4.68 15.12
CA ASP A 44 -3.00 -4.48 15.48
C ASP A 44 -3.21 -4.10 16.96
N PRO A 45 -2.48 -4.69 17.92
CA PRO A 45 -2.57 -4.29 19.32
C PRO A 45 -2.01 -2.88 19.59
N GLN A 46 -1.03 -2.43 18.81
CA GLN A 46 -0.40 -1.12 18.98
C GLN A 46 -1.17 0.01 18.30
N TYR A 47 -1.91 -0.29 17.22
CA TYR A 47 -2.59 0.70 16.38
C TYR A 47 -4.09 0.41 16.30
N PRO A 48 -4.89 0.80 17.32
CA PRO A 48 -6.33 0.57 17.32
C PRO A 48 -7.05 1.35 16.20
N ASN A 49 -6.53 2.54 15.85
CA ASN A 49 -7.11 3.41 14.82
C ASN A 49 -6.44 3.17 13.46
N ARG A 50 -6.80 2.08 12.82
CA ARG A 50 -6.21 1.61 11.57
C ARG A 50 -7.27 1.23 10.54
N VAL A 51 -6.84 0.93 9.31
CA VAL A 51 -7.70 0.26 8.34
C VAL A 51 -7.98 -1.16 8.82
N ILE A 52 -9.27 -1.48 9.01
CA ILE A 52 -9.74 -2.81 9.40
C ILE A 52 -10.35 -3.46 8.17
N PHE A 53 -9.85 -4.63 7.81
CA PHE A 53 -10.38 -5.42 6.71
C PHE A 53 -11.50 -6.35 7.19
N PRO A 54 -12.51 -6.67 6.34
CA PRO A 54 -13.47 -7.73 6.61
C PRO A 54 -12.78 -9.07 6.93
N GLU A 55 -13.41 -9.91 7.74
CA GLU A 55 -12.82 -11.19 8.20
C GLU A 55 -12.50 -12.16 7.06
N ASP A 56 -13.23 -12.06 5.95
CA ASP A 56 -13.04 -12.88 4.74
C ASP A 56 -12.00 -12.31 3.76
N MET A 57 -11.37 -11.17 4.10
CA MET A 57 -10.39 -10.52 3.27
C MET A 57 -8.97 -10.73 3.80
N VAL A 58 -8.07 -11.21 2.93
CA VAL A 58 -6.64 -11.29 3.19
C VAL A 58 -5.93 -10.13 2.48
N SER A 59 -5.22 -9.30 3.24
CA SER A 59 -4.48 -8.17 2.68
C SER A 59 -3.08 -8.58 2.24
N GLY A 60 -2.64 -8.11 1.06
CA GLY A 60 -1.24 -8.20 0.65
C GLY A 60 -0.31 -7.23 1.39
N TYR A 61 -0.86 -6.34 2.20
CA TYR A 61 -0.15 -5.31 2.98
C TYR A 61 0.98 -4.62 2.21
N TYR A 62 0.62 -3.99 1.09
CA TYR A 62 1.54 -3.06 0.43
C TYR A 62 1.90 -1.92 1.37
N LYS A 63 0.90 -1.43 2.13
CA LYS A 63 1.03 -0.46 3.21
C LYS A 63 0.17 -0.91 4.40
N TYR A 64 0.68 -0.76 5.61
CA TYR A 64 -0.12 -0.85 6.83
C TYR A 64 -0.53 0.57 7.22
N ILE A 65 -1.82 0.86 7.11
CA ILE A 65 -2.34 2.24 7.19
C ILE A 65 -3.00 2.46 8.54
N VAL A 66 -2.61 3.56 9.19
CA VAL A 66 -3.16 4.04 10.45
C VAL A 66 -3.65 5.48 10.29
N PHE A 67 -4.55 5.92 11.16
CA PHE A 67 -5.12 7.26 11.14
C PHE A 67 -4.59 8.16 12.26
N ASP A 68 -3.75 7.64 13.12
CA ASP A 68 -3.02 8.41 14.12
C ASP A 68 -1.62 8.74 13.60
N GLN A 69 -1.15 9.95 13.94
CA GLN A 69 0.18 10.39 13.54
C GLN A 69 1.26 9.54 14.22
N ILE A 70 2.22 9.07 13.43
CA ILE A 70 3.36 8.28 13.88
C ILE A 70 4.67 8.96 13.52
N GLU A 71 5.71 8.77 14.35
CA GLU A 71 7.03 9.38 14.12
C GLU A 71 7.74 8.82 12.88
N LYS A 72 7.68 7.49 12.70
CA LYS A 72 8.33 6.79 11.60
C LYS A 72 7.30 6.29 10.61
N SER A 73 6.89 7.14 9.68
CA SER A 73 5.99 6.76 8.59
C SER A 73 6.78 6.51 7.32
N THR A 74 6.46 5.42 6.62
CA THR A 74 6.90 5.25 5.22
C THR A 74 6.12 6.23 4.34
N GLY A 75 6.80 6.85 3.36
CA GLY A 75 6.18 7.88 2.54
C GLY A 75 4.90 7.44 1.82
N LYS A 76 4.06 8.42 1.49
CA LYS A 76 2.88 8.23 0.64
C LYS A 76 3.33 8.02 -0.81
N VAL A 77 2.58 7.20 -1.57
CA VAL A 77 2.87 7.00 -3.00
C VAL A 77 2.55 8.26 -3.80
N TYR A 78 1.44 8.92 -3.44
CA TYR A 78 0.99 10.18 -4.05
C TYR A 78 0.68 11.19 -2.95
N ASP A 79 1.00 12.44 -3.20
CA ASP A 79 0.71 13.57 -2.31
C ASP A 79 -0.74 14.06 -2.42
N GLN A 80 -1.40 13.73 -3.54
CA GLN A 80 -2.77 14.12 -3.83
C GLN A 80 -3.60 12.93 -4.35
N PRO A 81 -4.93 12.94 -4.14
CA PRO A 81 -5.84 11.97 -4.73
C PRO A 81 -5.86 12.03 -6.26
N CYS A 82 -6.07 10.89 -6.91
CA CYS A 82 -6.05 10.76 -8.37
C CYS A 82 -7.01 11.75 -9.07
N HIS A 83 -8.21 11.96 -8.54
CA HIS A 83 -9.17 12.89 -9.16
C HIS A 83 -8.67 14.33 -9.20
N LYS A 84 -7.87 14.75 -8.21
CA LYS A 84 -7.22 16.08 -8.20
C LYS A 84 -6.05 16.15 -9.17
N ILE A 85 -5.22 15.12 -9.20
CA ILE A 85 -4.09 15.02 -10.13
C ILE A 85 -4.59 15.05 -11.59
N MET A 86 -5.70 14.39 -11.87
CA MET A 86 -6.29 14.28 -13.19
C MET A 86 -7.26 15.44 -13.52
N ASN A 87 -7.38 16.45 -12.64
CA ASN A 87 -8.31 17.58 -12.77
C ASN A 87 -9.76 17.14 -13.05
N ARG A 88 -10.21 16.07 -12.41
CA ARG A 88 -11.61 15.62 -12.50
C ARG A 88 -12.48 16.44 -11.57
N ASN A 89 -13.55 17.00 -12.10
CA ASN A 89 -14.54 17.73 -11.31
C ASN A 89 -15.50 16.74 -10.62
N CYS A 90 -15.03 16.12 -9.54
CA CYS A 90 -15.83 15.25 -8.70
C CYS A 90 -15.48 15.48 -7.23
N GLU A 91 -16.49 15.33 -6.37
CA GLU A 91 -16.33 15.44 -4.93
C GLU A 91 -16.20 14.04 -4.33
N LEU A 92 -15.05 13.75 -3.72
CA LEU A 92 -14.75 12.48 -3.08
C LEU A 92 -14.27 12.74 -1.64
N PRO A 93 -15.17 13.13 -0.72
CA PRO A 93 -14.79 13.61 0.60
C PRO A 93 -14.03 12.58 1.44
N ASN A 94 -14.38 11.31 1.35
CA ASN A 94 -13.67 10.24 2.06
C ASN A 94 -12.26 10.05 1.52
N THR A 95 -12.09 10.12 0.20
CA THR A 95 -10.77 10.02 -0.45
C THR A 95 -9.89 11.22 -0.07
N ASP A 96 -10.45 12.41 -0.08
CA ASP A 96 -9.76 13.63 0.31
C ASP A 96 -9.33 13.59 1.78
N TRP A 97 -10.22 13.11 2.65
CA TRP A 97 -9.92 12.96 4.07
C TRP A 97 -8.79 11.95 4.31
N ILE A 98 -8.85 10.76 3.70
CA ILE A 98 -7.81 9.73 3.85
C ILE A 98 -6.48 10.23 3.29
N ALA A 99 -6.46 10.92 2.16
CA ALA A 99 -5.22 11.46 1.58
C ALA A 99 -4.47 12.37 2.56
N GLN A 100 -5.19 13.12 3.39
CA GLN A 100 -4.62 14.03 4.37
C GLN A 100 -4.33 13.36 5.73
N ASN A 101 -5.16 12.39 6.13
CA ASN A 101 -5.22 11.86 7.50
C ASN A 101 -4.83 10.38 7.57
N HIS A 102 -3.75 9.97 6.87
CA HIS A 102 -3.23 8.62 7.01
C HIS A 102 -1.71 8.62 7.12
N TRP A 103 -1.21 7.65 7.84
CA TRP A 103 0.21 7.35 7.99
C TRP A 103 0.44 5.87 7.66
N CYS A 104 1.63 5.55 7.20
CA CYS A 104 1.99 4.19 6.81
C CYS A 104 3.04 3.65 7.78
N VAL A 105 2.67 2.67 8.58
CA VAL A 105 3.61 1.97 9.46
C VAL A 105 4.53 1.11 8.60
N PRO A 106 5.86 1.12 8.84
CA PRO A 106 6.80 0.22 8.19
C PRO A 106 6.40 -1.25 8.41
N LEU A 107 6.27 -2.00 7.33
CA LEU A 107 5.99 -3.44 7.37
C LEU A 107 6.76 -4.12 6.24
N TYR A 108 7.94 -4.61 6.55
CA TYR A 108 8.83 -5.31 5.62
C TYR A 108 8.90 -6.78 5.97
N TYR A 109 8.85 -7.64 4.96
CA TYR A 109 8.98 -9.10 5.14
C TYR A 109 10.28 -9.43 5.86
N LYS A 110 10.17 -10.01 7.07
CA LYS A 110 11.30 -10.37 7.95
C LYS A 110 12.27 -9.21 8.25
N GLY A 111 11.80 -7.95 8.16
CA GLY A 111 12.64 -6.77 8.37
C GLY A 111 13.09 -6.55 9.81
N ASP A 112 12.36 -7.08 10.78
CA ASP A 112 12.61 -6.92 12.22
C ASP A 112 13.25 -8.15 12.87
N GLU A 113 13.63 -9.16 12.08
CA GLU A 113 14.32 -10.38 12.56
C GLU A 113 15.86 -10.25 12.52
N GLY A 114 16.38 -9.04 12.31
CA GLY A 114 17.80 -8.73 12.24
C GLY A 114 18.34 -7.98 13.43
#